data_2727d648ca5cf84287c6337ccdaf766c
#
_entry.id   2727d648ca5cf84287c6337ccdaf766c
#
_cell.length_a   1.000
_cell.length_b   1.000
_cell.length_c   1.000
_cell.angle_alpha   90.00
_cell.angle_beta   90.00
_cell.angle_gamma   90.00
#
_symmetry.space_group_name_H-M   'P 1'
#
loop_
_entity.id
_entity.type
_entity.pdbx_description
1 polymer ?
#
loop_
_entity_poly.entity_id
_entity_poly.type
_entity_poly.pdbx_seq_one_letter_code
_entity_poly.pdbx_strand_id
1 'polypeptide(L)'
;MGQVIKATAGTVQATNNGGGLAIYIDNSTGEAMLKDIYGNVESLSNFIKNNSDAKENSDSGFYLVAISENNTLEGKNSVILSGEYHINRGEFSVINGGESNTTANKYTVINGGKGNTVDADFGVVGGGNANIVNGTLSSVLGGEHNNIDGHTNSHIIGSNIVADADDTTFVNQLSIKDIKTSSKGLKKGTLWLNNGSLDIVR
;
A
#
# COMPACT_ATOMS: atom_id res chain seq x y z
N MET A 1 -1.67 -6.94 31.30
CA MET A 1 -0.32 -6.86 31.91
C MET A 1 0.68 -7.17 30.81
N GLY A 2 1.48 -6.18 30.40
CA GLY A 2 2.50 -6.36 29.35
C GLY A 2 3.66 -7.21 29.89
N GLN A 3 4.07 -8.20 29.15
CA GLN A 3 5.26 -8.99 29.45
C GLN A 3 6.52 -8.20 29.10
N VAL A 4 7.46 -8.14 30.04
CA VAL A 4 8.80 -7.58 29.83
C VAL A 4 9.70 -8.68 29.28
N ILE A 5 10.21 -8.48 28.06
CA ILE A 5 11.25 -9.36 27.49
C ILE A 5 12.57 -9.00 28.15
N LYS A 6 13.13 -9.88 28.97
CA LYS A 6 14.50 -9.75 29.50
C LYS A 6 15.44 -10.50 28.54
N ALA A 7 16.28 -9.77 27.83
CA ALA A 7 17.42 -10.33 27.13
C ALA A 7 18.60 -10.44 28.11
N THR A 8 18.99 -11.67 28.45
CA THR A 8 20.32 -11.95 29.04
C THR A 8 21.18 -12.45 27.88
N ALA A 9 22.46 -12.06 27.85
CA ALA A 9 23.38 -12.38 26.76
C ALA A 9 23.22 -13.84 26.31
N GLY A 10 22.68 -14.07 25.14
CA GLY A 10 22.56 -15.36 24.47
C GLY A 10 21.17 -16.02 24.44
N THR A 11 20.13 -15.52 25.12
CA THR A 11 18.80 -16.15 25.05
C THR A 11 17.68 -15.15 25.25
N VAL A 12 16.83 -15.01 24.25
CA VAL A 12 15.51 -14.33 24.41
C VAL A 12 14.48 -15.43 24.65
N GLN A 13 13.95 -15.54 25.87
CA GLN A 13 12.82 -16.42 26.16
C GLN A 13 11.55 -15.59 26.23
N ALA A 14 10.65 -15.80 25.30
CA ALA A 14 9.25 -15.40 25.44
C ALA A 14 8.47 -16.60 25.99
N THR A 15 8.18 -16.61 27.28
CA THR A 15 7.29 -17.62 27.87
C THR A 15 5.87 -17.09 27.87
N ASN A 16 4.97 -17.73 27.14
CA ASN A 16 3.55 -17.50 27.23
C ASN A 16 2.90 -18.66 28.00
N ASN A 17 2.22 -18.37 29.09
CA ASN A 17 1.55 -19.35 29.96
C ASN A 17 0.29 -20.00 29.34
N GLY A 18 0.25 -20.15 28.03
CA GLY A 18 -0.94 -20.66 27.34
C GLY A 18 -0.64 -21.33 26.01
N GLY A 19 0.47 -22.07 25.88
CA GLY A 19 0.77 -22.83 24.66
C GLY A 19 1.20 -21.89 23.52
N GLY A 20 2.33 -21.23 23.66
CA GLY A 20 2.84 -20.27 22.69
C GLY A 20 4.13 -20.68 22.02
N LEU A 21 4.43 -20.01 20.95
CA LEU A 21 5.68 -20.04 20.21
C LEU A 21 6.78 -19.39 21.06
N ALA A 22 7.94 -20.04 21.22
CA ALA A 22 9.11 -19.46 21.88
C ALA A 22 10.15 -19.05 20.84
N ILE A 23 10.66 -17.82 20.96
CA ILE A 23 11.77 -17.32 20.13
C ILE A 23 13.03 -17.32 20.98
N TYR A 24 14.13 -17.88 20.49
CA TYR A 24 15.44 -17.85 21.13
C TYR A 24 16.56 -17.72 20.09
N ILE A 25 17.74 -17.31 20.55
CA ILE A 25 18.94 -17.29 19.68
C ILE A 25 19.72 -18.57 19.90
N ASP A 26 20.01 -19.30 18.83
CA ASP A 26 20.95 -20.44 18.89
C ASP A 26 22.37 -19.89 19.09
N ASN A 27 22.97 -20.23 20.21
CA ASN A 27 24.31 -19.73 20.58
C ASN A 27 25.42 -20.26 19.68
N SER A 28 25.19 -21.35 18.93
CA SER A 28 26.20 -21.95 18.03
C SER A 28 26.20 -21.30 16.65
N THR A 29 25.06 -20.89 16.18
CA THR A 29 24.87 -20.30 14.84
C THR A 29 24.60 -18.79 14.88
N GLY A 30 24.13 -18.26 16.00
CA GLY A 30 23.67 -16.88 16.12
C GLY A 30 22.28 -16.62 15.47
N GLU A 31 21.62 -17.67 14.99
CA GLU A 31 20.31 -17.54 14.34
C GLU A 31 19.17 -17.43 15.36
N ALA A 32 18.15 -16.65 14.99
CA ALA A 32 16.88 -16.63 15.72
C ALA A 32 16.07 -17.88 15.37
N MET A 33 15.69 -18.63 16.39
CA MET A 33 14.97 -19.91 16.27
C MET A 33 13.56 -19.78 16.87
N LEU A 34 12.62 -20.49 16.26
CA LEU A 34 11.25 -20.67 16.76
C LEU A 34 11.10 -22.09 17.29
N LYS A 35 10.49 -22.22 18.47
CA LYS A 35 10.11 -23.51 19.04
C LYS A 35 8.59 -23.50 19.30
N ASP A 36 7.90 -24.46 18.70
CA ASP A 36 6.46 -24.64 18.94
C ASP A 36 6.16 -25.38 20.26
N ILE A 37 4.88 -25.50 20.61
CA ILE A 37 4.43 -26.19 21.82
C ILE A 37 4.74 -27.69 21.82
N TYR A 38 4.99 -28.28 20.67
CA TYR A 38 5.34 -29.69 20.50
C TYR A 38 6.85 -29.94 20.54
N GLY A 39 7.64 -28.86 20.63
CA GLY A 39 9.10 -28.94 20.68
C GLY A 39 9.78 -28.91 19.34
N ASN A 40 9.07 -28.76 18.22
CA ASN A 40 9.68 -28.57 16.93
C ASN A 40 10.41 -27.22 16.88
N VAL A 41 11.59 -27.23 16.27
CA VAL A 41 12.48 -26.09 16.20
C VAL A 41 12.80 -25.82 14.74
N GLU A 42 12.61 -24.57 14.31
CA GLU A 42 13.06 -24.10 13.00
C GLU A 42 13.67 -22.69 13.12
N SER A 43 14.50 -22.27 12.15
CA SER A 43 14.99 -20.90 12.17
C SER A 43 13.84 -19.92 11.88
N LEU A 44 13.89 -18.75 12.52
CA LEU A 44 12.90 -17.70 12.28
C LEU A 44 12.85 -17.30 10.80
N SER A 45 14.01 -17.33 10.13
CA SER A 45 14.11 -17.09 8.69
C SER A 45 13.35 -18.14 7.88
N ASN A 46 13.48 -19.44 8.23
CA ASN A 46 12.73 -20.52 7.58
C ASN A 46 11.23 -20.44 7.87
N PHE A 47 10.85 -20.13 9.11
CA PHE A 47 9.45 -19.92 9.46
C PHE A 47 8.82 -18.79 8.65
N ILE A 48 9.47 -17.67 8.57
CA ILE A 48 9.02 -16.51 7.75
C ILE A 48 8.95 -16.93 6.27
N LYS A 49 9.97 -17.64 5.76
CA LYS A 49 9.99 -18.12 4.38
C LYS A 49 8.88 -19.12 4.07
N ASN A 50 8.59 -20.05 4.98
CA ASN A 50 7.57 -21.09 4.80
C ASN A 50 6.14 -20.60 5.00
N ASN A 51 5.97 -19.50 5.75
CA ASN A 51 4.66 -18.89 6.04
C ASN A 51 4.45 -17.54 5.32
N SER A 52 5.41 -17.11 4.53
CA SER A 52 5.26 -15.97 3.63
C SER A 52 5.48 -16.47 2.21
N ASP A 53 4.61 -16.10 1.28
CA ASP A 53 4.81 -16.32 -0.16
C ASP A 53 5.95 -15.41 -0.74
N ALA A 54 6.75 -14.83 0.16
CA ALA A 54 7.87 -13.98 -0.23
C ALA A 54 8.99 -14.83 -0.84
N LYS A 55 9.21 -14.72 -2.14
CA LYS A 55 10.42 -15.23 -2.79
C LYS A 55 11.62 -14.45 -2.29
N GLU A 56 12.68 -15.18 -1.88
CA GLU A 56 13.98 -14.58 -1.62
C GLU A 56 14.44 -13.79 -2.84
N ASN A 57 14.57 -12.48 -2.65
CA ASN A 57 15.33 -11.68 -3.59
C ASN A 57 16.75 -11.55 -3.06
N SER A 58 17.73 -12.08 -3.81
CA SER A 58 19.15 -12.19 -3.44
C SER A 58 19.90 -10.87 -3.28
N ASP A 59 19.22 -9.73 -3.47
CA ASP A 59 19.79 -8.40 -3.31
C ASP A 59 19.23 -7.73 -2.05
N SER A 60 20.11 -7.52 -1.09
CA SER A 60 19.95 -6.85 0.20
C SER A 60 18.85 -5.78 0.28
N GLY A 61 17.60 -6.21 0.40
CA GLY A 61 16.43 -5.36 0.63
C GLY A 61 15.68 -5.84 1.89
N PHE A 62 15.11 -4.90 2.64
CA PHE A 62 14.25 -5.22 3.79
C PHE A 62 12.86 -5.64 3.30
N TYR A 63 12.38 -6.79 3.78
CA TYR A 63 11.05 -7.31 3.48
C TYR A 63 10.25 -7.42 4.77
N LEU A 64 9.05 -6.88 4.78
CA LEU A 64 8.07 -7.14 5.82
C LEU A 64 6.81 -7.71 5.16
N VAL A 65 6.54 -8.99 5.35
CA VAL A 65 5.27 -9.60 5.02
C VAL A 65 4.56 -9.89 6.33
N ALA A 66 3.41 -9.27 6.54
CA ALA A 66 2.51 -9.67 7.61
C ALA A 66 1.84 -11.01 7.21
N ILE A 67 1.38 -11.75 8.21
CA ILE A 67 0.76 -13.07 8.07
C ILE A 67 -0.43 -12.98 7.12
N SER A 68 -0.27 -13.47 5.90
CA SER A 68 -1.32 -13.49 4.88
C SER A 68 -1.03 -14.58 3.84
N GLU A 69 -2.05 -15.13 3.23
CA GLU A 69 -1.93 -16.26 2.31
C GLU A 69 -1.94 -15.82 0.85
N ASN A 70 -1.25 -16.59 0.00
CA ASN A 70 -1.30 -16.46 -1.46
C ASN A 70 -0.82 -15.10 -2.04
N ASN A 71 0.11 -14.41 -1.37
CA ASN A 71 0.68 -13.18 -1.89
C ASN A 71 1.99 -13.43 -2.63
N THR A 72 2.25 -12.62 -3.65
CA THR A 72 3.51 -12.61 -4.40
C THR A 72 4.23 -11.28 -4.18
N LEU A 73 5.42 -11.31 -3.57
CA LEU A 73 6.27 -10.15 -3.35
C LEU A 73 7.58 -10.33 -4.12
N GLU A 74 7.75 -9.62 -5.22
CA GLU A 74 8.92 -9.71 -6.11
C GLU A 74 9.68 -8.37 -6.18
N GLY A 75 9.03 -7.27 -5.80
CA GLY A 75 9.61 -5.92 -5.85
C GLY A 75 10.69 -5.71 -4.80
N LYS A 76 11.83 -5.15 -5.21
CA LYS A 76 12.92 -4.79 -4.29
C LYS A 76 12.48 -3.65 -3.36
N ASN A 77 12.80 -3.74 -2.06
CA ASN A 77 12.40 -2.76 -1.05
C ASN A 77 10.89 -2.47 -1.03
N SER A 78 10.08 -3.49 -1.29
CA SER A 78 8.63 -3.38 -1.33
C SER A 78 7.97 -4.14 -0.17
N VAL A 79 6.70 -3.85 0.08
CA VAL A 79 5.96 -4.38 1.23
C VAL A 79 4.54 -4.78 0.85
N ILE A 80 4.08 -5.90 1.40
CA ILE A 80 2.66 -6.26 1.53
C ILE A 80 2.38 -6.40 3.03
N LEU A 81 1.53 -5.55 3.60
CA LEU A 81 1.28 -5.57 5.05
C LEU A 81 0.23 -6.61 5.47
N SER A 82 -0.81 -6.82 4.65
CA SER A 82 -1.89 -7.76 4.97
C SER A 82 -2.71 -8.11 3.74
N GLY A 83 -3.69 -9.00 3.89
CA GLY A 83 -4.62 -9.38 2.81
C GLY A 83 -4.17 -10.60 2.03
N GLU A 84 -4.85 -10.91 0.94
CA GLU A 84 -4.65 -12.16 0.19
C GLU A 84 -4.66 -11.92 -1.33
N TYR A 85 -3.97 -12.83 -2.04
CA TYR A 85 -3.87 -12.81 -3.50
C TYR A 85 -3.24 -11.52 -4.08
N HIS A 86 -2.40 -10.81 -3.31
CA HIS A 86 -1.70 -9.64 -3.79
C HIS A 86 -0.48 -9.99 -4.63
N ILE A 87 -0.18 -9.13 -5.62
CA ILE A 87 1.03 -9.23 -6.43
C ILE A 87 1.76 -7.88 -6.35
N ASN A 88 2.91 -7.84 -5.70
CA ASN A 88 3.74 -6.64 -5.63
C ASN A 88 5.09 -6.90 -6.33
N ARG A 89 5.22 -6.41 -7.57
CA ARG A 89 6.44 -6.44 -8.38
C ARG A 89 7.17 -5.09 -8.41
N GLY A 90 6.52 -4.06 -7.91
CA GLY A 90 7.05 -2.71 -7.94
C GLY A 90 8.21 -2.51 -6.96
N GLU A 91 9.32 -1.95 -7.42
CA GLU A 91 10.42 -1.53 -6.55
C GLU A 91 10.00 -0.32 -5.69
N PHE A 92 10.32 -0.32 -4.39
CA PHE A 92 9.88 0.68 -3.42
C PHE A 92 8.35 0.87 -3.34
N SER A 93 7.60 -0.22 -3.50
CA SER A 93 6.14 -0.19 -3.58
C SER A 93 5.48 -0.83 -2.38
N VAL A 94 4.24 -0.43 -2.10
CA VAL A 94 3.49 -0.87 -0.92
C VAL A 94 2.07 -1.28 -1.28
N ILE A 95 1.62 -2.43 -0.77
CA ILE A 95 0.22 -2.83 -0.68
C ILE A 95 -0.12 -2.98 0.81
N ASN A 96 -0.99 -2.13 1.34
CA ASN A 96 -1.34 -2.15 2.76
C ASN A 96 -2.36 -3.24 3.13
N GLY A 97 -3.12 -3.76 2.15
CA GLY A 97 -4.05 -4.84 2.40
C GLY A 97 -5.15 -4.99 1.35
N GLY A 98 -6.20 -5.72 1.72
CA GLY A 98 -7.33 -6.00 0.84
C GLY A 98 -7.24 -7.36 0.15
N GLU A 99 -7.69 -7.44 -1.10
CA GLU A 99 -7.75 -8.69 -1.87
C GLU A 99 -7.36 -8.45 -3.34
N SER A 100 -6.50 -9.29 -3.89
CA SER A 100 -6.19 -9.30 -5.34
C SER A 100 -5.69 -7.96 -5.91
N ASN A 101 -4.95 -7.17 -5.13
CA ASN A 101 -4.36 -5.93 -5.62
C ASN A 101 -2.98 -6.18 -6.25
N THR A 102 -2.64 -5.43 -7.30
CA THR A 102 -1.40 -5.60 -8.06
C THR A 102 -0.64 -4.30 -8.23
N THR A 103 0.67 -4.30 -7.93
CA THR A 103 1.59 -3.24 -8.32
C THR A 103 2.69 -3.81 -9.22
N ALA A 104 3.05 -3.10 -10.29
CA ALA A 104 4.06 -3.56 -11.26
C ALA A 104 5.27 -2.62 -11.35
N ASN A 105 5.09 -1.34 -11.17
CA ASN A 105 6.12 -0.31 -11.37
C ASN A 105 6.60 0.31 -10.05
N LYS A 106 7.57 1.23 -10.13
CA LYS A 106 8.27 1.78 -8.96
C LYS A 106 7.47 2.84 -8.21
N TYR A 107 7.72 2.93 -6.89
CA TYR A 107 7.16 3.96 -6.03
C TYR A 107 5.63 3.98 -6.03
N THR A 108 5.00 2.80 -6.14
CA THR A 108 3.55 2.66 -6.20
C THR A 108 2.94 2.35 -4.84
N VAL A 109 1.72 2.78 -4.62
CA VAL A 109 0.99 2.52 -3.38
C VAL A 109 -0.45 2.09 -3.66
N ILE A 110 -0.88 1.00 -3.03
CA ILE A 110 -2.29 0.63 -2.90
C ILE A 110 -2.63 0.53 -1.42
N ASN A 111 -3.52 1.42 -0.93
CA ASN A 111 -3.88 1.39 0.49
C ASN A 111 -4.89 0.31 0.87
N GLY A 112 -5.51 -0.33 -0.11
CA GLY A 112 -6.42 -1.45 0.15
C GLY A 112 -7.46 -1.63 -0.95
N GLY A 113 -8.59 -2.27 -0.58
CA GLY A 113 -9.67 -2.57 -1.52
C GLY A 113 -9.45 -3.88 -2.27
N LYS A 114 -10.15 -4.05 -3.39
CA LYS A 114 -10.16 -5.31 -4.14
C LYS A 114 -9.87 -5.10 -5.62
N GLY A 115 -8.97 -5.92 -6.17
CA GLY A 115 -8.72 -5.97 -7.62
C GLY A 115 -8.15 -4.67 -8.21
N ASN A 116 -7.51 -3.82 -7.41
CA ASN A 116 -6.91 -2.60 -7.90
C ASN A 116 -5.54 -2.87 -8.53
N THR A 117 -5.21 -2.16 -9.60
CA THR A 117 -3.94 -2.30 -10.31
C THR A 117 -3.24 -0.95 -10.44
N VAL A 118 -1.94 -0.93 -10.10
CA VAL A 118 -1.06 0.21 -10.38
C VAL A 118 0.09 -0.27 -11.26
N ASP A 119 0.08 0.17 -12.51
CA ASP A 119 1.07 -0.19 -13.55
C ASP A 119 1.71 1.08 -14.16
N ALA A 120 2.13 1.99 -13.30
CA ALA A 120 2.88 3.18 -13.70
C ALA A 120 3.68 3.71 -12.51
N ASP A 121 4.84 4.31 -12.79
CA ASP A 121 5.70 4.90 -11.76
C ASP A 121 4.96 6.02 -11.00
N PHE A 122 5.17 6.06 -9.67
CA PHE A 122 4.53 7.03 -8.77
C PHE A 122 2.99 6.99 -8.79
N GLY A 123 2.42 5.85 -9.18
CA GLY A 123 0.97 5.64 -9.19
C GLY A 123 0.41 5.35 -7.80
N VAL A 124 -0.80 5.84 -7.51
CA VAL A 124 -1.47 5.63 -6.21
C VAL A 124 -2.92 5.23 -6.39
N VAL A 125 -3.34 4.18 -5.68
CA VAL A 125 -4.75 3.87 -5.44
C VAL A 125 -5.03 4.00 -3.94
N GLY A 126 -5.94 4.89 -3.56
CA GLY A 126 -6.38 5.07 -2.18
C GLY A 126 -7.25 3.92 -1.66
N GLY A 127 -7.87 3.17 -2.55
CA GLY A 127 -8.72 2.01 -2.23
C GLY A 127 -9.83 1.82 -3.25
N GLY A 128 -10.89 1.08 -2.85
CA GLY A 128 -12.03 0.82 -3.72
C GLY A 128 -11.94 -0.49 -4.49
N ASN A 129 -12.61 -0.60 -5.62
CA ASN A 129 -12.74 -1.85 -6.36
C ASN A 129 -12.41 -1.70 -7.85
N ALA A 130 -11.55 -2.57 -8.37
CA ALA A 130 -11.21 -2.64 -9.80
C ALA A 130 -10.77 -1.30 -10.43
N ASN A 131 -9.97 -0.52 -9.70
CA ASN A 131 -9.40 0.72 -10.21
C ASN A 131 -8.03 0.45 -10.88
N ILE A 132 -7.74 1.16 -11.97
CA ILE A 132 -6.51 1.02 -12.75
C ILE A 132 -5.79 2.37 -12.81
N VAL A 133 -4.53 2.39 -12.39
CA VAL A 133 -3.62 3.52 -12.54
C VAL A 133 -2.45 3.07 -13.41
N ASN A 134 -2.47 3.42 -14.69
CA ASN A 134 -1.45 3.09 -15.68
C ASN A 134 -0.80 4.34 -16.31
N GLY A 135 -1.02 5.50 -15.71
CA GLY A 135 -0.35 6.77 -16.04
C GLY A 135 0.60 7.21 -14.93
N THR A 136 1.78 7.67 -15.30
CA THR A 136 2.81 8.14 -14.36
C THR A 136 2.33 9.35 -13.56
N LEU A 137 2.71 9.45 -12.27
CA LEU A 137 2.33 10.53 -11.35
C LEU A 137 0.81 10.67 -11.15
N SER A 138 0.05 9.61 -11.41
CA SER A 138 -1.41 9.65 -11.42
C SER A 138 -2.03 8.90 -10.23
N SER A 139 -3.27 9.21 -9.91
CA SER A 139 -3.94 8.58 -8.77
C SER A 139 -5.43 8.38 -8.95
N VAL A 140 -5.94 7.33 -8.30
CA VAL A 140 -7.36 7.13 -8.02
C VAL A 140 -7.55 7.14 -6.51
N LEU A 141 -8.29 8.12 -5.96
CA LEU A 141 -8.48 8.20 -4.51
C LEU A 141 -9.42 7.12 -3.97
N GLY A 142 -10.32 6.59 -4.80
CA GLY A 142 -11.24 5.54 -4.41
C GLY A 142 -12.33 5.33 -5.45
N GLY A 143 -13.46 4.72 -5.04
CA GLY A 143 -14.55 4.36 -5.94
C GLY A 143 -14.32 3.04 -6.65
N GLU A 144 -14.98 2.84 -7.77
CA GLU A 144 -14.91 1.58 -8.50
C GLU A 144 -14.79 1.80 -10.01
N HIS A 145 -14.11 0.86 -10.68
CA HIS A 145 -13.99 0.81 -12.15
C HIS A 145 -13.47 2.11 -12.77
N ASN A 146 -12.54 2.78 -12.08
CA ASN A 146 -11.86 3.94 -12.63
C ASN A 146 -10.61 3.52 -13.42
N ASN A 147 -10.29 4.21 -14.51
CA ASN A 147 -9.12 3.97 -15.34
C ASN A 147 -8.43 5.28 -15.73
N ILE A 148 -7.16 5.40 -15.41
CA ILE A 148 -6.32 6.54 -15.84
C ILE A 148 -6.00 6.50 -17.33
N ASP A 149 -6.08 5.32 -17.95
CA ASP A 149 -5.90 5.10 -19.39
C ASP A 149 -4.58 5.66 -19.98
N GLY A 150 -3.52 5.60 -19.21
CA GLY A 150 -2.17 6.01 -19.61
C GLY A 150 -1.87 7.50 -19.44
N HIS A 151 -2.85 8.31 -19.02
CA HIS A 151 -2.69 9.74 -18.84
C HIS A 151 -1.80 10.10 -17.65
N THR A 152 -0.82 10.97 -17.90
CA THR A 152 0.16 11.41 -16.90
C THR A 152 -0.39 12.53 -16.02
N ASN A 153 0.01 12.56 -14.73
CA ASN A 153 -0.39 13.57 -13.76
C ASN A 153 -1.92 13.76 -13.70
N SER A 154 -2.65 12.66 -13.81
CA SER A 154 -4.11 12.65 -13.86
C SER A 154 -4.70 12.00 -12.61
N HIS A 155 -5.77 12.57 -12.08
CA HIS A 155 -6.33 12.19 -10.80
C HIS A 155 -7.83 11.93 -10.89
N ILE A 156 -8.32 10.84 -10.31
CA ILE A 156 -9.74 10.50 -10.31
C ILE A 156 -10.29 10.47 -8.89
N ILE A 157 -11.44 11.14 -8.70
CA ILE A 157 -12.26 11.10 -7.48
C ILE A 157 -13.70 10.77 -7.88
N GLY A 158 -14.06 9.48 -7.84
CA GLY A 158 -15.38 9.06 -8.29
C GLY A 158 -15.43 7.58 -8.65
N SER A 159 -16.41 7.20 -9.47
CA SER A 159 -16.57 5.83 -9.94
C SER A 159 -16.93 5.83 -11.42
N ASN A 160 -16.49 4.77 -12.12
CA ASN A 160 -16.76 4.59 -13.56
C ASN A 160 -16.24 5.74 -14.42
N ILE A 161 -15.09 6.31 -14.05
CA ILE A 161 -14.42 7.38 -14.79
C ILE A 161 -13.24 6.80 -15.57
N VAL A 162 -13.15 7.16 -16.84
CA VAL A 162 -11.97 6.96 -17.67
C VAL A 162 -11.36 8.35 -17.93
N ALA A 163 -10.09 8.54 -17.57
CA ALA A 163 -9.39 9.78 -17.87
C ALA A 163 -9.18 9.89 -19.39
N ASP A 164 -9.30 11.10 -19.91
CA ASP A 164 -9.13 11.39 -21.35
C ASP A 164 -8.18 12.58 -21.60
N ALA A 165 -7.46 13.02 -20.56
CA ALA A 165 -6.48 14.10 -20.64
C ALA A 165 -5.41 13.99 -19.55
N ASP A 166 -4.19 14.45 -19.87
CA ASP A 166 -3.12 14.67 -18.93
C ASP A 166 -3.37 15.90 -18.03
N ASP A 167 -2.63 16.00 -16.93
CA ASP A 167 -2.66 17.17 -16.01
C ASP A 167 -4.06 17.55 -15.53
N THR A 168 -4.96 16.56 -15.39
CA THR A 168 -6.38 16.80 -15.13
C THR A 168 -6.89 16.03 -13.92
N THR A 169 -7.78 16.65 -13.14
CA THR A 169 -8.54 15.98 -12.10
C THR A 169 -9.98 15.73 -12.54
N PHE A 170 -10.37 14.48 -12.56
CA PHE A 170 -11.70 14.00 -12.96
C PHE A 170 -12.55 13.73 -11.72
N VAL A 171 -13.76 14.25 -11.70
CA VAL A 171 -14.74 14.04 -10.61
C VAL A 171 -16.13 13.80 -11.16
N ASN A 172 -16.92 12.90 -10.56
CA ASN A 172 -18.31 12.71 -10.97
C ASN A 172 -19.18 13.92 -10.57
N GLN A 173 -18.97 14.40 -9.33
CA GLN A 173 -19.69 15.55 -8.79
C GLN A 173 -18.77 16.38 -7.93
N LEU A 174 -18.77 17.69 -8.14
CA LEU A 174 -18.03 18.64 -7.35
C LEU A 174 -18.99 19.59 -6.64
N SER A 175 -18.99 19.56 -5.30
CA SER A 175 -19.70 20.55 -4.48
C SER A 175 -18.67 21.49 -3.86
N ILE A 176 -18.71 22.74 -4.23
CA ILE A 176 -17.83 23.77 -3.68
C ILE A 176 -18.66 24.61 -2.71
N LYS A 177 -18.30 24.54 -1.42
CA LYS A 177 -18.92 25.35 -0.36
C LYS A 177 -18.12 26.65 -0.16
N ASP A 178 -18.80 27.66 0.32
CA ASP A 178 -18.20 28.96 0.69
C ASP A 178 -17.44 29.66 -0.47
N ILE A 179 -17.94 29.52 -1.70
CA ILE A 179 -17.37 30.24 -2.82
C ILE A 179 -17.52 31.75 -2.57
N LYS A 180 -16.39 32.46 -2.71
CA LYS A 180 -16.38 33.93 -2.58
C LYS A 180 -17.29 34.59 -3.61
N THR A 181 -18.08 35.59 -3.19
CA THR A 181 -18.98 36.37 -4.04
C THR A 181 -18.36 37.68 -4.56
N SER A 182 -17.08 37.86 -4.31
CA SER A 182 -16.29 38.98 -4.79
C SER A 182 -14.90 38.53 -5.23
N SER A 183 -14.43 39.01 -6.37
CA SER A 183 -13.07 38.76 -6.87
C SER A 183 -12.00 39.54 -6.12
N LYS A 184 -12.36 40.48 -5.25
CA LYS A 184 -11.42 41.35 -4.52
C LYS A 184 -10.49 40.51 -3.64
N GLY A 185 -9.18 40.61 -3.87
CA GLY A 185 -8.16 39.91 -3.12
C GLY A 185 -7.95 38.44 -3.51
N LEU A 186 -8.65 37.94 -4.51
CA LEU A 186 -8.43 36.62 -5.07
C LEU A 186 -7.30 36.63 -6.11
N LYS A 187 -6.54 35.54 -6.15
CA LYS A 187 -5.50 35.37 -7.16
C LYS A 187 -6.09 35.02 -8.53
N LYS A 188 -5.39 35.39 -9.59
CA LYS A 188 -5.72 34.98 -10.96
C LYS A 188 -5.90 33.46 -11.04
N GLY A 189 -6.93 32.99 -11.75
CA GLY A 189 -7.29 31.59 -11.87
C GLY A 189 -8.23 31.07 -10.78
N THR A 190 -8.53 31.88 -9.74
CA THR A 190 -9.47 31.44 -8.67
C THR A 190 -10.91 31.53 -9.17
N LEU A 191 -11.72 30.49 -8.87
CA LEU A 191 -13.15 30.48 -9.09
C LEU A 191 -13.88 31.35 -8.05
N TRP A 192 -14.87 32.11 -8.48
CA TRP A 192 -15.75 32.92 -7.62
C TRP A 192 -17.17 33.02 -8.19
N LEU A 193 -18.14 33.40 -7.38
CA LEU A 193 -19.52 33.64 -7.80
C LEU A 193 -19.73 35.10 -8.17
N ASN A 194 -20.04 35.35 -9.44
CA ASN A 194 -20.39 36.64 -9.96
C ASN A 194 -21.88 36.67 -10.28
N ASN A 195 -22.70 37.30 -9.41
CA ASN A 195 -24.17 37.39 -9.58
C ASN A 195 -24.83 36.03 -9.87
N GLY A 196 -24.40 34.99 -9.17
CA GLY A 196 -24.93 33.61 -9.32
C GLY A 196 -24.30 32.79 -10.44
N SER A 197 -23.40 33.35 -11.23
CA SER A 197 -22.60 32.62 -12.23
C SER A 197 -21.20 32.31 -11.71
N LEU A 198 -20.67 31.16 -12.07
CA LEU A 198 -19.31 30.78 -11.75
C LEU A 198 -18.36 31.50 -12.72
N ASP A 199 -17.42 32.26 -12.18
CA ASP A 199 -16.44 33.04 -12.93
C ASP A 199 -15.02 32.75 -12.48
N ILE A 200 -14.03 33.06 -13.33
CA ILE A 200 -12.58 32.92 -13.03
C ILE A 200 -11.98 34.31 -12.95
N VAL A 201 -11.16 34.54 -11.90
CA VAL A 201 -10.35 35.78 -11.78
C VAL A 201 -9.34 35.83 -12.93
N ARG A 202 -9.45 36.83 -13.77
CA ARG A 202 -8.58 37.06 -14.94
C ARG A 202 -7.36 37.92 -14.61
#